data_7ffd4a76711a90b1dcc14edf714ec1a0
#
_entry.id   7ffd4a76711a90b1dcc14edf714ec1a0
#
_cell.length_a   1.000
_cell.length_b   1.000
_cell.length_c   1.000
_cell.angle_alpha   90.00
_cell.angle_beta   90.00
_cell.angle_gamma   90.00
#
_symmetry.space_group_name_H-M   'P 1'
#
loop_
_entity.id
_entity.type
_entity.pdbx_description
1 polymer ?
#
loop_
_entity_poly.entity_id
_entity_poly.type
_entity_poly.pdbx_seq_one_letter_code
_entity_poly.pdbx_strand_id
1 'polypeptide(L)'
;MIYEKCLSYGIDITKQYIPVAPAAHYLCGGIVVNENAETSIHRLYATGECSCTGLHGANRLASNSLIEAIVYADAAAEHSIPRLEKLTINEAIPQWNDEG
;
A
#
# COMPACT_ATOMS: atom_id res chain seq x y z
N MET A 1 14.54 -11.17 18.88
CA MET A 1 15.48 -10.23 18.20
C MET A 1 16.16 -10.94 17.03
N ILE A 2 16.77 -10.22 16.05
CA ILE A 2 17.38 -10.83 14.85
C ILE A 2 18.45 -11.86 15.20
N TYR A 3 19.32 -11.54 16.16
CA TYR A 3 20.39 -12.44 16.62
C TYR A 3 19.88 -13.81 17.08
N GLU A 4 18.89 -13.85 17.95
CA GLU A 4 18.31 -15.10 18.46
C GLU A 4 17.66 -15.91 17.33
N LYS A 5 17.01 -15.22 16.39
CA LYS A 5 16.42 -15.86 15.23
C LYS A 5 17.49 -16.49 14.33
N CYS A 6 18.59 -15.80 14.08
CA CYS A 6 19.72 -16.35 13.33
C CYS A 6 20.34 -17.55 14.05
N LEU A 7 20.56 -17.46 15.36
CA LEU A 7 21.08 -18.57 16.17
C LEU A 7 20.18 -19.81 16.10
N SER A 8 18.86 -19.64 16.08
CA SER A 8 17.92 -20.76 15.96
C SER A 8 18.05 -21.53 14.63
N TYR A 9 18.66 -20.91 13.62
CA TYR A 9 19.03 -21.53 12.35
C TYR A 9 20.51 -21.92 12.26
N GLY A 10 21.24 -21.91 13.37
CA GLY A 10 22.66 -22.24 13.39
C GLY A 10 23.59 -21.15 12.87
N ILE A 11 23.10 -19.92 12.70
CA ILE A 11 23.87 -18.79 12.17
C ILE A 11 24.23 -17.84 13.32
N ASP A 12 25.50 -17.87 13.72
CA ASP A 12 26.04 -16.91 14.69
C ASP A 12 26.56 -15.68 13.95
N ILE A 13 25.75 -14.62 13.92
CA ILE A 13 26.07 -13.37 13.19
C ILE A 13 27.23 -12.57 13.80
N THR A 14 27.75 -12.99 14.95
CA THR A 14 28.98 -12.41 15.50
C THR A 14 30.23 -13.04 14.92
N LYS A 15 30.09 -14.18 14.22
CA LYS A 15 31.19 -14.98 13.66
C LYS A 15 31.10 -15.20 12.16
N GLN A 16 29.90 -15.04 11.59
CA GLN A 16 29.66 -15.29 10.17
C GLN A 16 28.59 -14.35 9.60
N TYR A 17 28.62 -14.15 8.29
CA TYR A 17 27.64 -13.32 7.60
C TYR A 17 26.29 -14.04 7.47
N ILE A 18 25.21 -13.28 7.50
CA ILE A 18 23.87 -13.79 7.17
C ILE A 18 23.81 -14.01 5.65
N PRO A 19 23.44 -15.20 5.17
CA PRO A 19 23.20 -15.39 3.75
C PRO A 19 21.95 -14.60 3.33
N VAL A 20 22.08 -13.82 2.27
CA VAL A 20 20.99 -13.01 1.73
C VAL A 20 20.84 -13.27 0.23
N ALA A 21 19.60 -13.15 -0.25
CA ALA A 21 19.27 -13.20 -1.66
C ALA A 21 18.31 -12.07 -2.01
N PRO A 22 18.42 -11.49 -3.21
CA PRO A 22 17.42 -10.54 -3.69
C PRO A 22 16.05 -11.19 -3.75
N ALA A 23 15.02 -10.45 -3.28
CA ALA A 23 13.63 -10.90 -3.34
C ALA A 23 12.72 -9.70 -3.57
N ALA A 24 11.55 -9.93 -4.15
CA ALA A 24 10.52 -8.92 -4.25
C ALA A 24 10.10 -8.49 -2.84
N HIS A 25 10.04 -7.17 -2.60
CA HIS A 25 9.73 -6.62 -1.30
C HIS A 25 8.58 -5.61 -1.33
N TYR A 26 8.51 -4.78 -2.37
CA TYR A 26 7.53 -3.71 -2.48
C TYR A 26 7.12 -3.52 -3.94
N LEU A 27 5.82 -3.25 -4.17
CA LEU A 27 5.25 -3.24 -5.52
C LEU A 27 5.80 -2.10 -6.40
N CYS A 28 6.07 -0.93 -5.83
CA CYS A 28 6.50 0.28 -6.53
C CYS A 28 5.60 0.71 -7.71
N GLY A 29 4.37 0.31 -7.70
CA GLY A 29 3.37 0.57 -8.73
C GLY A 29 1.98 0.32 -8.17
N GLY A 30 0.99 0.16 -9.04
CA GLY A 30 -0.37 -0.15 -8.62
C GLY A 30 -1.41 0.74 -9.27
N ILE A 31 -2.50 1.00 -8.58
CA ILE A 31 -3.62 1.82 -9.04
C ILE A 31 -3.18 3.28 -9.10
N VAL A 32 -3.19 3.87 -10.29
CA VAL A 32 -2.84 5.29 -10.48
C VAL A 32 -3.84 6.17 -9.75
N VAL A 33 -3.34 7.13 -8.97
CA VAL A 33 -4.14 8.08 -8.19
C VAL A 33 -3.64 9.51 -8.39
N ASN A 34 -4.55 10.48 -8.17
CA ASN A 34 -4.23 11.89 -8.10
C ASN A 34 -3.79 12.30 -6.67
N GLU A 35 -3.56 13.61 -6.45
CA GLU A 35 -3.16 14.17 -5.16
C GLU A 35 -4.16 13.95 -4.02
N ASN A 36 -5.41 13.63 -4.34
CA ASN A 36 -6.46 13.29 -3.37
C ASN A 36 -6.64 11.78 -3.18
N ALA A 37 -5.70 10.96 -3.68
CA ALA A 37 -5.79 9.51 -3.73
C ALA A 37 -6.98 8.95 -4.53
N GLU A 38 -7.63 9.78 -5.37
CA GLU A 38 -8.77 9.38 -6.20
C GLU A 38 -8.26 8.68 -7.46
N THR A 39 -8.89 7.57 -7.82
CA THR A 39 -8.58 6.81 -9.05
C THR A 39 -9.33 7.39 -10.26
N SER A 40 -9.12 6.81 -11.43
CA SER A 40 -9.92 7.11 -12.63
C SER A 40 -11.38 6.63 -12.53
N ILE A 41 -11.70 5.78 -11.56
CA ILE A 41 -13.06 5.30 -11.31
C ILE A 41 -13.70 6.21 -10.27
N HIS A 42 -14.84 6.80 -10.64
CA HIS A 42 -15.55 7.72 -9.75
C HIS A 42 -15.88 7.08 -8.39
N ARG A 43 -15.57 7.78 -7.29
CA ARG A 43 -15.74 7.37 -5.88
C ARG A 43 -14.84 6.20 -5.44
N LEU A 44 -13.83 5.84 -6.21
CA LEU A 44 -12.84 4.84 -5.82
C LEU A 44 -11.52 5.54 -5.47
N TYR A 45 -11.01 5.24 -4.30
CA TYR A 45 -9.73 5.73 -3.78
C TYR A 45 -8.78 4.57 -3.58
N ALA A 46 -7.49 4.83 -3.69
CA ALA A 46 -6.45 3.86 -3.35
C ALA A 46 -5.31 4.56 -2.61
N THR A 47 -4.84 3.95 -1.53
CA THR A 47 -3.74 4.48 -0.69
C THR A 47 -2.77 3.38 -0.28
N GLY A 48 -1.55 3.74 0.09
CA GLY A 48 -0.52 2.80 0.52
C GLY A 48 0.07 2.00 -0.63
N GLU A 49 0.53 0.79 -0.35
CA GLU A 49 1.29 -0.02 -1.31
C GLU A 49 0.54 -0.36 -2.60
N CYS A 50 -0.79 -0.45 -2.56
CA CYS A 50 -1.60 -0.73 -3.74
C CYS A 50 -1.78 0.47 -4.68
N SER A 51 -1.40 1.68 -4.25
CA SER A 51 -1.53 2.89 -5.05
C SER A 51 -0.23 3.26 -5.77
N CYS A 52 -0.37 3.90 -6.92
CA CYS A 52 0.74 4.47 -7.68
C CYS A 52 0.58 6.00 -7.70
N THR A 53 1.29 6.66 -6.80
CA THR A 53 1.37 8.12 -6.71
C THR A 53 2.48 8.72 -7.58
N GLY A 54 3.39 7.87 -8.06
CA GLY A 54 4.61 8.26 -8.75
C GLY A 54 5.82 8.52 -7.83
N LEU A 55 5.62 8.57 -6.50
CA LEU A 55 6.67 8.89 -5.54
C LEU A 55 7.86 7.93 -5.61
N HIS A 56 7.59 6.65 -5.81
CA HIS A 56 8.65 5.62 -5.75
C HIS A 56 9.39 5.42 -7.07
N GLY A 57 8.83 5.88 -8.19
CA GLY A 57 9.42 5.61 -9.49
C GLY A 57 9.64 4.11 -9.72
N ALA A 58 10.82 3.75 -10.19
CA ALA A 58 11.17 2.35 -10.44
C ALA A 58 11.65 1.60 -9.19
N ASN A 59 12.01 2.29 -8.11
CA ASN A 59 12.53 1.67 -6.88
C ASN A 59 12.31 2.57 -5.67
N ARG A 60 11.60 2.03 -4.69
CA ARG A 60 11.25 2.74 -3.46
C ARG A 60 12.47 3.08 -2.60
N LEU A 61 12.55 4.33 -2.12
CA LEU A 61 13.41 4.66 -1.00
C LEU A 61 12.75 4.20 0.31
N ALA A 62 13.48 3.43 1.11
CA ALA A 62 13.01 2.92 2.40
C ALA A 62 12.47 4.06 3.28
N SER A 63 11.45 3.80 4.06
CA SER A 63 10.71 4.72 4.93
C SER A 63 9.72 5.67 4.23
N ASN A 64 9.89 5.99 2.94
CA ASN A 64 8.96 6.88 2.23
C ASN A 64 7.56 6.29 2.07
N SER A 65 7.44 4.97 1.96
CA SER A 65 6.15 4.31 1.79
C SER A 65 5.20 4.48 2.98
N LEU A 66 5.74 4.52 4.20
CA LEU A 66 4.91 4.72 5.39
C LEU A 66 4.35 6.15 5.44
N ILE A 67 5.20 7.13 5.11
CA ILE A 67 4.80 8.54 5.05
C ILE A 67 3.79 8.75 3.92
N GLU A 68 4.04 8.19 2.76
CA GLU A 68 3.11 8.22 1.62
C GLU A 68 1.73 7.67 2.00
N ALA A 69 1.69 6.49 2.63
CA ALA A 69 0.44 5.86 3.03
C ALA A 69 -0.37 6.75 3.98
N ILE A 70 0.28 7.42 4.93
CA ILE A 70 -0.37 8.32 5.90
C ILE A 70 -0.90 9.57 5.18
N VAL A 71 -0.06 10.22 4.38
CA VAL A 71 -0.42 11.48 3.69
C VAL A 71 -1.57 11.27 2.71
N TYR A 72 -1.51 10.20 1.90
CA TYR A 72 -2.57 9.93 0.94
C TYR A 72 -3.85 9.38 1.59
N ALA A 73 -3.76 8.69 2.73
CA ALA A 73 -4.95 8.31 3.48
C ALA A 73 -5.67 9.54 4.05
N ASP A 74 -4.93 10.50 4.57
CA ASP A 74 -5.45 11.78 5.06
C ASP A 74 -6.10 12.58 3.92
N ALA A 75 -5.40 12.75 2.80
CA ALA A 75 -5.94 13.43 1.61
C ALA A 75 -7.21 12.75 1.08
N ALA A 76 -7.26 11.42 1.07
CA ALA A 76 -8.46 10.67 0.68
C ALA A 76 -9.63 10.96 1.63
N ALA A 77 -9.37 11.02 2.93
CA ALA A 77 -10.39 11.31 3.93
C ALA A 77 -10.92 12.74 3.79
N GLU A 78 -10.03 13.73 3.73
CA GLU A 78 -10.41 15.14 3.54
C GLU A 78 -11.22 15.36 2.26
N HIS A 79 -10.85 14.68 1.19
CA HIS A 79 -11.55 14.77 -0.09
C HIS A 79 -12.90 14.05 -0.11
N SER A 80 -13.02 12.89 0.54
CA SER A 80 -14.22 12.03 0.49
C SER A 80 -15.31 12.46 1.49
N ILE A 81 -14.96 12.87 2.71
CA ILE A 81 -15.92 13.18 3.78
C ILE A 81 -16.98 14.19 3.36
N PRO A 82 -16.66 15.37 2.80
CA PRO A 82 -17.67 16.36 2.38
C PRO A 82 -18.57 15.86 1.24
N ARG A 83 -18.11 14.84 0.51
CA ARG A 83 -18.86 14.22 -0.59
C ARG A 83 -19.84 13.17 -0.10
N LEU A 84 -19.49 12.43 0.95
CA LEU A 84 -20.35 11.42 1.58
C LEU A 84 -21.65 12.04 2.08
N GLU A 85 -21.61 13.22 2.66
CA GLU A 85 -22.78 13.92 3.17
C GLU A 85 -23.85 14.22 2.09
N LYS A 86 -23.44 14.24 0.82
CA LYS A 86 -24.31 14.55 -0.33
C LYS A 86 -24.76 13.30 -1.09
N LEU A 87 -24.35 12.11 -0.64
CA LEU A 87 -24.62 10.85 -1.33
C LEU A 87 -25.79 10.10 -0.70
N THR A 88 -26.62 9.55 -1.56
CA THR A 88 -27.57 8.51 -1.16
C THR A 88 -26.95 7.15 -1.35
N ILE A 89 -27.13 6.28 -0.36
CA ILE A 89 -26.65 4.88 -0.45
C ILE A 89 -27.53 4.15 -1.46
N ASN A 90 -26.91 3.51 -2.43
CA ASN A 90 -27.63 2.58 -3.31
C ASN A 90 -27.76 1.23 -2.60
N GLU A 91 -28.96 0.90 -2.15
CA GLU A 91 -29.23 -0.37 -1.47
C GLU A 91 -29.34 -1.56 -2.43
N ALA A 92 -29.48 -1.30 -3.73
CA ALA A 92 -29.54 -2.34 -4.76
C ALA A 92 -28.13 -2.79 -5.18
N ILE A 93 -27.42 -3.45 -4.26
CA ILE A 93 -26.13 -4.08 -4.58
C ILE A 93 -26.43 -5.44 -5.23
N PRO A 94 -26.00 -5.67 -6.48
CA PRO A 94 -26.16 -6.98 -7.11
C PRO A 94 -25.41 -8.05 -6.31
N GLN A 95 -26.01 -9.23 -6.17
CA GLN A 95 -25.28 -10.35 -5.58
C GLN A 95 -24.09 -10.71 -6.45
N TRP A 96 -23.00 -11.08 -5.79
CA TRP A 96 -21.83 -11.60 -6.47
C TRP A 96 -22.20 -12.86 -7.26
N ASN A 97 -21.80 -12.92 -8.52
CA ASN A 97 -21.89 -14.10 -9.35
C ASN A 97 -20.48 -14.62 -9.63
N ASP A 98 -20.19 -15.84 -9.21
CA ASP A 98 -18.92 -16.54 -9.36
C ASP A 98 -18.87 -17.44 -10.61
N GLU A 99 -19.95 -17.48 -11.39
CA GLU A 99 -20.04 -18.20 -12.66
C GLU A 99 -19.37 -17.43 -13.84
N GLY A 100 -18.42 -16.55 -13.55
CA GLY A 100 -17.61 -15.63 -14.30
C GLY A 100 -17.43 -15.66 -15.76
#